data_bbafa5fd9f95fb4b34b336f55e6beffa
#
_entry.id   bbafa5fd9f95fb4b34b336f55e6beffa
#
_cell.length_a   1.000
_cell.length_b   1.000
_cell.length_c   1.000
_cell.angle_alpha   90.00
_cell.angle_beta   90.00
_cell.angle_gamma   90.00
#
_symmetry.space_group_name_H-M   'P 1'
#
loop_
_entity.id
_entity.type
_entity.pdbx_description
1 polymer ?
#
loop_
_entity_poly.entity_id
_entity_poly.type
_entity_poly.pdbx_seq_one_letter_code
_entity_poly.pdbx_strand_id
1 'polypeptide(L)'
;MKLEELSRYGQPLGFPREVQTRQLGIVFNAMRREFGLLGLVPFLVRVLAEQRRIRRAHPDLVAEAGGMGREVETEFVMLTALFRVASDLRGREEAYRFLREIFQAVALHSMPAIYQIDQLAACDGDPFDNFKRFNIAMFEAMNEAGTWTTESVEDDGDRLRIKVTSCANVELFTAIGCPELGRLGCDHDLAGYPVILDRVDAEFRRPCTLAKGGQYCDFNFYRRGTAPPTEHLNR
;
A
#
# COMPACT_ATOMS: atom_id res chain seq x y z
N MET A 1 -18.80 -21.20 2.16
CA MET A 1 -18.37 -20.25 3.24
C MET A 1 -18.89 -18.87 2.86
N LYS A 2 -19.49 -18.15 3.80
CA LYS A 2 -19.98 -16.80 3.54
C LYS A 2 -18.84 -15.79 3.55
N LEU A 3 -18.97 -14.73 2.76
CA LEU A 3 -17.95 -13.68 2.63
C LEU A 3 -17.66 -12.99 3.97
N GLU A 4 -18.68 -12.74 4.78
CA GLU A 4 -18.59 -12.08 6.08
C GLU A 4 -17.87 -12.93 7.15
N GLU A 5 -17.63 -14.21 6.88
CA GLU A 5 -16.89 -15.12 7.77
C GLU A 5 -15.36 -14.96 7.59
N LEU A 6 -14.92 -14.26 6.54
CA LEU A 6 -13.50 -13.97 6.33
C LEU A 6 -12.97 -13.01 7.41
N SER A 7 -11.88 -13.37 8.06
CA SER A 7 -11.33 -12.60 9.18
C SER A 7 -10.83 -11.19 8.77
N ARG A 8 -10.59 -10.96 7.48
CA ARG A 8 -10.18 -9.67 6.92
C ARG A 8 -11.32 -8.85 6.32
N TYR A 9 -12.54 -9.40 6.25
CA TYR A 9 -13.69 -8.69 5.74
C TYR A 9 -14.01 -7.47 6.63
N GLY A 10 -14.15 -6.29 6.03
CA GLY A 10 -14.40 -5.05 6.76
C GLY A 10 -13.23 -4.59 7.66
N GLN A 11 -12.02 -5.08 7.43
CA GLN A 11 -10.84 -4.61 8.13
C GLN A 11 -10.04 -3.64 7.24
N PRO A 12 -9.44 -2.60 7.81
CA PRO A 12 -8.54 -1.73 7.05
C PRO A 12 -7.33 -2.51 6.55
N LEU A 13 -6.67 -1.96 5.52
CA LEU A 13 -5.41 -2.51 5.02
C LEU A 13 -4.41 -2.64 6.18
N GLY A 14 -3.82 -3.79 6.27
CA GLY A 14 -2.81 -4.10 7.26
C GLY A 14 -2.21 -5.48 6.96
N PHE A 15 -0.99 -5.71 7.42
CA PHE A 15 -0.29 -6.95 7.14
C PHE A 15 -0.61 -8.01 8.21
N PRO A 16 -1.19 -9.16 7.82
CA PRO A 16 -1.38 -10.29 8.72
C PRO A 16 -0.06 -10.73 9.35
N ARG A 17 -0.09 -11.17 10.61
CA ARG A 17 1.12 -11.55 11.36
C ARG A 17 1.95 -12.64 10.66
N GLU A 18 1.30 -13.57 10.00
CA GLU A 18 1.94 -14.66 9.24
C GLU A 18 2.82 -14.13 8.10
N VAL A 19 2.45 -12.98 7.53
CA VAL A 19 3.17 -12.36 6.42
C VAL A 19 4.32 -11.48 6.91
N GLN A 20 4.22 -10.92 8.12
CA GLN A 20 5.20 -9.98 8.66
C GLN A 20 6.63 -10.58 8.72
N THR A 21 6.76 -11.83 9.16
CA THR A 21 8.08 -12.51 9.22
C THR A 21 8.70 -12.65 7.83
N ARG A 22 7.88 -13.00 6.84
CA ARG A 22 8.34 -13.13 5.44
C ARG A 22 8.73 -11.78 4.86
N GLN A 23 7.97 -10.74 5.14
CA GLN A 23 8.28 -9.36 4.74
C GLN A 23 9.61 -8.90 5.33
N LEU A 24 9.85 -9.14 6.62
CA LEU A 24 11.14 -8.84 7.26
C LEU A 24 12.30 -9.55 6.55
N GLY A 25 12.11 -10.80 6.12
CA GLY A 25 13.10 -11.53 5.33
C GLY A 25 13.38 -10.88 3.97
N ILE A 26 12.33 -10.43 3.26
CA ILE A 26 12.47 -9.71 1.98
C ILE A 26 13.25 -8.41 2.18
N VAL A 27 12.82 -7.60 3.15
CA VAL A 27 13.46 -6.32 3.47
C VAL A 27 14.93 -6.53 3.85
N PHE A 28 15.21 -7.46 4.78
CA PHE A 28 16.58 -7.76 5.22
C PHE A 28 17.48 -8.21 4.06
N ASN A 29 17.00 -9.11 3.20
CA ASN A 29 17.75 -9.59 2.05
C ASN A 29 18.01 -8.48 1.02
N ALA A 30 17.04 -7.59 0.78
CA ALA A 30 17.23 -6.42 -0.07
C ALA A 30 18.28 -5.47 0.52
N MET A 31 18.19 -5.15 1.79
CA MET A 31 19.15 -4.29 2.48
C MET A 31 20.56 -4.91 2.50
N ARG A 32 20.66 -6.23 2.73
CA ARG A 32 21.96 -6.93 2.69
C ARG A 32 22.59 -6.91 1.31
N ARG A 33 21.81 -7.08 0.25
CA ARG A 33 22.31 -6.98 -1.14
C ARG A 33 22.82 -5.57 -1.45
N GLU A 34 22.10 -4.58 -0.98
CA GLU A 34 22.32 -3.17 -1.28
C GLU A 34 23.52 -2.59 -0.54
N PHE A 35 23.65 -2.87 0.75
CA PHE A 35 24.67 -2.29 1.63
C PHE A 35 25.79 -3.26 2.02
N GLY A 36 25.66 -4.55 1.70
CA GLY A 36 26.54 -5.60 2.21
C GLY A 36 26.40 -5.80 3.73
N LEU A 37 26.97 -6.86 4.27
CA LEU A 37 26.90 -7.14 5.71
C LEU A 37 27.61 -6.07 6.55
N LEU A 38 28.76 -5.59 6.10
CA LEU A 38 29.54 -4.57 6.82
C LEU A 38 28.92 -3.19 6.76
N GLY A 39 28.27 -2.83 5.64
CA GLY A 39 27.58 -1.55 5.49
C GLY A 39 26.19 -1.52 6.14
N LEU A 40 25.57 -2.67 6.38
CA LEU A 40 24.23 -2.75 6.94
C LEU A 40 24.17 -2.22 8.39
N VAL A 41 25.12 -2.56 9.24
CA VAL A 41 25.13 -2.12 10.63
C VAL A 41 25.18 -0.59 10.76
N PRO A 42 26.18 0.11 10.16
CA PRO A 42 26.21 1.57 10.23
C PRO A 42 24.99 2.21 9.55
N PHE A 43 24.44 1.62 8.49
CA PHE A 43 23.20 2.09 7.88
C PHE A 43 22.04 2.05 8.87
N LEU A 44 21.81 0.92 9.54
CA LEU A 44 20.73 0.76 10.52
C LEU A 44 20.90 1.71 11.73
N VAL A 45 22.12 1.92 12.19
CA VAL A 45 22.41 2.90 13.27
C VAL A 45 21.99 4.30 12.84
N ARG A 46 22.32 4.70 11.60
CA ARG A 46 21.88 6.00 11.03
C ARG A 46 20.36 6.09 10.92
N VAL A 47 19.70 5.03 10.47
CA VAL A 47 18.23 4.97 10.39
C VAL A 47 17.59 5.16 11.77
N LEU A 48 18.09 4.47 12.80
CA LEU A 48 17.59 4.64 14.18
C LEU A 48 17.82 6.06 14.72
N ALA A 49 18.96 6.67 14.40
CA ALA A 49 19.23 8.06 14.76
C ALA A 49 18.27 9.03 14.05
N GLU A 50 18.02 8.81 12.75
CA GLU A 50 17.10 9.64 11.97
C GLU A 50 15.63 9.46 12.43
N GLN A 51 15.20 8.26 12.81
CA GLN A 51 13.88 8.07 13.42
C GLN A 51 13.68 8.94 14.68
N ARG A 52 14.71 8.99 15.56
CA ARG A 52 14.68 9.84 16.76
C ARG A 52 14.64 11.32 16.39
N ARG A 53 15.36 11.72 15.33
CA ARG A 53 15.37 13.09 14.82
C ARG A 53 13.99 13.48 14.27
N ILE A 54 13.38 12.62 13.46
CA ILE A 54 12.04 12.82 12.92
C ILE A 54 11.02 13.05 14.04
N ARG A 55 10.99 12.17 15.04
CA ARG A 55 10.06 12.28 16.17
C ARG A 55 10.23 13.57 16.97
N ARG A 56 11.45 14.13 17.04
CA ARG A 56 11.74 15.38 17.74
C ARG A 56 11.46 16.61 16.88
N ALA A 57 11.75 16.55 15.60
CA ALA A 57 11.63 17.67 14.69
C ALA A 57 10.21 17.87 14.15
N HIS A 58 9.41 16.79 14.09
CA HIS A 58 8.05 16.78 13.51
C HIS A 58 7.05 16.08 14.42
N PRO A 59 6.91 16.51 15.71
CA PRO A 59 6.05 15.83 16.66
C PRO A 59 4.58 15.83 16.23
N ASP A 60 4.12 16.90 15.57
CA ASP A 60 2.74 17.04 15.12
C ASP A 60 2.39 16.03 14.02
N LEU A 61 3.27 15.87 13.01
CA LEU A 61 3.07 14.86 11.95
C LEU A 61 3.14 13.42 12.49
N VAL A 62 4.00 13.18 13.48
CA VAL A 62 4.08 11.87 14.14
C VAL A 62 2.80 11.60 14.94
N ALA A 63 2.26 12.62 15.65
CA ALA A 63 1.01 12.50 16.38
C ALA A 63 -0.19 12.31 15.45
N GLU A 64 -0.23 13.01 14.31
CA GLU A 64 -1.23 12.83 13.26
C GLU A 64 -1.23 11.39 12.72
N ALA A 65 -0.07 10.87 12.34
CA ALA A 65 0.08 9.47 11.93
C ALA A 65 -0.35 8.47 13.03
N GLY A 66 -0.01 8.77 14.29
CA GLY A 66 -0.40 7.99 15.46
C GLY A 66 -1.90 8.00 15.72
N GLY A 67 -2.60 9.09 15.38
CA GLY A 67 -4.06 9.19 15.44
C GLY A 67 -4.77 8.21 14.49
N MET A 68 -4.13 7.85 13.37
CA MET A 68 -4.63 6.84 12.43
C MET A 68 -4.25 5.41 12.83
N GLY A 69 -3.37 5.24 13.81
CA GLY A 69 -2.94 3.96 14.34
C GLY A 69 -1.43 3.84 14.52
N ARG A 70 -1.02 3.03 15.49
CA ARG A 70 0.40 2.82 15.82
C ARG A 70 1.21 2.23 14.65
N GLU A 71 0.57 1.44 13.81
CA GLU A 71 1.23 0.86 12.63
C GLU A 71 1.53 1.95 11.60
N VAL A 72 0.58 2.87 11.35
CA VAL A 72 0.75 4.03 10.46
C VAL A 72 1.89 4.93 10.94
N GLU A 73 1.92 5.26 12.24
CA GLU A 73 3.01 6.04 12.85
C GLU A 73 4.36 5.36 12.64
N THR A 74 4.42 4.06 12.95
CA THR A 74 5.68 3.30 12.85
C THR A 74 6.18 3.25 11.41
N GLU A 75 5.29 2.99 10.46
CA GLU A 75 5.61 2.96 9.04
C GLU A 75 6.05 4.34 8.53
N PHE A 76 5.31 5.40 8.85
CA PHE A 76 5.64 6.77 8.48
C PHE A 76 7.05 7.17 8.92
N VAL A 77 7.37 6.97 10.21
CA VAL A 77 8.69 7.33 10.76
C VAL A 77 9.80 6.46 10.19
N MET A 78 9.55 5.15 10.05
CA MET A 78 10.54 4.20 9.54
C MET A 78 10.86 4.45 8.06
N LEU A 79 9.86 4.60 7.21
CA LEU A 79 10.06 4.83 5.78
C LEU A 79 10.73 6.18 5.52
N THR A 80 10.32 7.23 6.25
CA THR A 80 10.98 8.54 6.15
C THR A 80 12.45 8.45 6.53
N ALA A 81 12.78 7.75 7.61
CA ALA A 81 14.18 7.59 8.05
C ALA A 81 15.00 6.77 7.05
N LEU A 82 14.46 5.65 6.57
CA LEU A 82 15.11 4.81 5.55
C LEU A 82 15.39 5.60 4.28
N PHE A 83 14.39 6.33 3.80
CA PHE A 83 14.50 7.13 2.58
C PHE A 83 15.56 8.24 2.72
N ARG A 84 15.52 9.00 3.82
CA ARG A 84 16.50 10.09 4.05
C ARG A 84 17.93 9.56 4.13
N VAL A 85 18.16 8.51 4.92
CA VAL A 85 19.49 7.91 5.05
C VAL A 85 19.99 7.32 3.74
N ALA A 86 19.13 6.64 2.99
CA ALA A 86 19.47 6.11 1.67
C ALA A 86 19.73 7.26 0.67
N SER A 87 18.92 8.34 0.71
CA SER A 87 19.08 9.52 -0.15
C SER A 87 20.40 10.26 0.09
N ASP A 88 20.84 10.37 1.35
CA ASP A 88 22.15 10.95 1.70
C ASP A 88 23.32 10.15 1.11
N LEU A 89 23.15 8.84 0.95
CA LEU A 89 24.18 7.94 0.45
C LEU A 89 24.21 7.84 -1.07
N ARG A 90 23.07 7.94 -1.75
CA ARG A 90 22.92 7.57 -3.16
C ARG A 90 22.10 8.55 -3.99
N GLY A 91 21.52 9.56 -3.38
CA GLY A 91 20.56 10.46 -4.01
C GLY A 91 19.12 9.94 -3.90
N ARG A 92 18.17 10.86 -4.04
CA ARG A 92 16.71 10.59 -3.81
C ARG A 92 16.13 9.59 -4.79
N GLU A 93 16.51 9.66 -6.06
CA GLU A 93 15.98 8.77 -7.10
C GLU A 93 16.37 7.30 -6.85
N GLU A 94 17.64 7.06 -6.52
CA GLU A 94 18.14 5.72 -6.21
C GLU A 94 17.51 5.18 -4.90
N ALA A 95 17.36 6.03 -3.89
CA ALA A 95 16.70 5.66 -2.63
C ALA A 95 15.25 5.28 -2.86
N TYR A 96 14.52 6.04 -3.68
CA TYR A 96 13.15 5.70 -4.04
C TYR A 96 13.06 4.39 -4.82
N ARG A 97 13.92 4.20 -5.84
CA ARG A 97 13.96 2.95 -6.62
C ARG A 97 14.20 1.74 -5.73
N PHE A 98 15.13 1.82 -4.81
CA PHE A 98 15.43 0.77 -3.84
C PHE A 98 14.22 0.42 -2.97
N LEU A 99 13.54 1.42 -2.39
CA LEU A 99 12.33 1.18 -1.59
C LEU A 99 11.18 0.64 -2.43
N ARG A 100 11.00 1.15 -3.64
CA ARG A 100 9.99 0.68 -4.59
C ARG A 100 10.15 -0.81 -4.90
N GLU A 101 11.36 -1.28 -5.18
CA GLU A 101 11.66 -2.70 -5.41
C GLU A 101 11.28 -3.58 -4.21
N ILE A 102 11.55 -3.09 -2.99
CA ILE A 102 11.13 -3.77 -1.76
C ILE A 102 9.60 -3.83 -1.67
N PHE A 103 8.91 -2.71 -1.88
CA PHE A 103 7.44 -2.66 -1.80
C PHE A 103 6.78 -3.56 -2.84
N GLN A 104 7.29 -3.58 -4.06
CA GLN A 104 6.81 -4.48 -5.11
C GLN A 104 7.04 -5.95 -4.74
N ALA A 105 8.22 -6.30 -4.22
CA ALA A 105 8.50 -7.67 -3.78
C ALA A 105 7.62 -8.09 -2.58
N VAL A 106 7.33 -7.17 -1.67
CA VAL A 106 6.41 -7.39 -0.55
C VAL A 106 4.98 -7.60 -1.05
N ALA A 107 4.53 -6.83 -2.04
CA ALA A 107 3.18 -6.91 -2.60
C ALA A 107 2.82 -8.31 -3.11
N LEU A 108 3.77 -8.99 -3.77
CA LEU A 108 3.57 -10.34 -4.31
C LEU A 108 3.18 -11.37 -3.23
N HIS A 109 3.55 -11.12 -1.97
CA HIS A 109 3.26 -12.01 -0.85
C HIS A 109 2.16 -11.48 0.08
N SER A 110 2.06 -10.17 0.20
CA SER A 110 1.10 -9.55 1.10
C SER A 110 -0.31 -9.50 0.53
N MET A 111 -0.47 -9.21 -0.77
CA MET A 111 -1.79 -9.08 -1.38
C MET A 111 -2.63 -10.35 -1.27
N PRO A 112 -2.10 -11.57 -1.56
CA PRO A 112 -2.87 -12.79 -1.33
C PRO A 112 -3.36 -12.97 0.11
N ALA A 113 -2.56 -12.55 1.09
CA ALA A 113 -2.92 -12.67 2.50
C ALA A 113 -3.86 -11.56 2.98
N ILE A 114 -3.69 -10.31 2.52
CA ILE A 114 -4.59 -9.19 2.82
C ILE A 114 -6.01 -9.52 2.37
N TYR A 115 -6.14 -10.05 1.16
CA TYR A 115 -7.43 -10.42 0.58
C TYR A 115 -7.91 -11.82 0.99
N GLN A 116 -7.09 -12.62 1.67
CA GLN A 116 -7.38 -14.05 1.91
C GLN A 116 -7.85 -14.73 0.62
N ILE A 117 -7.12 -14.49 -0.48
CA ILE A 117 -7.63 -14.67 -1.84
C ILE A 117 -8.12 -16.08 -2.15
N ASP A 118 -7.51 -17.11 -1.59
CA ASP A 118 -7.94 -18.49 -1.78
C ASP A 118 -9.30 -18.75 -1.12
N GLN A 119 -9.51 -18.16 0.06
CA GLN A 119 -10.78 -18.26 0.79
C GLN A 119 -11.85 -17.38 0.14
N LEU A 120 -11.49 -16.16 -0.28
CA LEU A 120 -12.39 -15.25 -0.99
C LEU A 120 -12.92 -15.87 -2.28
N ALA A 121 -12.06 -16.48 -3.08
CA ALA A 121 -12.42 -17.17 -4.31
C ALA A 121 -13.27 -18.42 -4.08
N ALA A 122 -13.22 -19.02 -2.89
CA ALA A 122 -14.01 -20.18 -2.49
C ALA A 122 -15.31 -19.83 -1.74
N CYS A 123 -15.62 -18.54 -1.56
CA CYS A 123 -16.90 -18.12 -0.99
C CYS A 123 -18.06 -18.45 -1.93
N ASP A 124 -19.25 -18.65 -1.33
CA ASP A 124 -20.48 -18.90 -2.08
C ASP A 124 -20.83 -17.68 -2.96
N GLY A 125 -21.28 -17.93 -4.20
CA GLY A 125 -21.65 -16.88 -5.15
C GLY A 125 -20.60 -16.59 -6.22
N ASP A 126 -20.76 -15.48 -6.90
CA ASP A 126 -19.86 -15.04 -7.96
C ASP A 126 -18.56 -14.47 -7.36
N PRO A 127 -17.37 -14.94 -7.79
CA PRO A 127 -16.09 -14.49 -7.22
C PRO A 127 -15.82 -12.99 -7.42
N PHE A 128 -16.24 -12.41 -8.55
CA PHE A 128 -16.07 -10.98 -8.80
C PHE A 128 -16.99 -10.14 -7.90
N ASP A 129 -18.23 -10.57 -7.70
CA ASP A 129 -19.16 -9.88 -6.78
C ASP A 129 -18.68 -9.96 -5.33
N ASN A 130 -18.14 -11.10 -4.91
CA ASN A 130 -17.52 -11.24 -3.59
C ASN A 130 -16.30 -10.33 -3.46
N PHE A 131 -15.47 -10.21 -4.48
CA PHE A 131 -14.31 -9.31 -4.50
C PHE A 131 -14.74 -7.84 -4.44
N LYS A 132 -15.80 -7.43 -5.16
CA LYS A 132 -16.36 -6.06 -5.07
C LYS A 132 -16.82 -5.75 -3.64
N ARG A 133 -17.62 -6.62 -3.04
CA ARG A 133 -18.12 -6.45 -1.66
C ARG A 133 -16.98 -6.39 -0.65
N PHE A 134 -15.95 -7.23 -0.81
CA PHE A 134 -14.76 -7.19 0.05
C PHE A 134 -14.04 -5.84 -0.04
N ASN A 135 -13.83 -5.32 -1.26
CA ASN A 135 -13.20 -4.01 -1.46
C ASN A 135 -14.04 -2.88 -0.87
N ILE A 136 -15.35 -2.85 -1.10
CA ILE A 136 -16.23 -1.81 -0.54
C ILE A 136 -16.06 -1.77 0.98
N ALA A 137 -16.19 -2.91 1.66
CA ALA A 137 -16.05 -2.99 3.11
C ALA A 137 -14.65 -2.58 3.60
N MET A 138 -13.59 -2.92 2.85
CA MET A 138 -12.22 -2.51 3.17
C MET A 138 -12.03 -1.00 3.01
N PHE A 139 -12.54 -0.38 1.94
CA PHE A 139 -12.45 1.07 1.73
C PHE A 139 -13.26 1.85 2.77
N GLU A 140 -14.41 1.33 3.20
CA GLU A 140 -15.17 1.89 4.34
C GLU A 140 -14.33 1.87 5.63
N ALA A 141 -13.70 0.73 5.94
CA ALA A 141 -12.83 0.61 7.10
C ALA A 141 -11.59 1.54 7.03
N MET A 142 -11.05 1.79 5.83
CA MET A 142 -9.97 2.77 5.64
C MET A 142 -10.44 4.21 5.86
N ASN A 143 -11.68 4.54 5.48
CA ASN A 143 -12.29 5.84 5.78
C ASN A 143 -12.48 6.02 7.29
N GLU A 144 -13.03 5.00 7.98
CA GLU A 144 -13.22 5.03 9.43
C GLU A 144 -11.90 5.17 10.20
N ALA A 145 -10.84 4.54 9.69
CA ALA A 145 -9.49 4.69 10.24
C ALA A 145 -8.84 6.06 9.93
N GLY A 146 -9.47 6.91 9.12
CA GLY A 146 -8.95 8.23 8.73
C GLY A 146 -7.76 8.19 7.77
N THR A 147 -7.45 7.03 7.18
CA THR A 147 -6.31 6.86 6.27
C THR A 147 -6.63 7.25 4.84
N TRP A 148 -7.91 7.15 4.44
CA TRP A 148 -8.41 7.58 3.14
C TRP A 148 -9.70 8.38 3.29
N THR A 149 -10.05 9.19 2.28
CA THR A 149 -11.38 9.74 2.08
C THR A 149 -11.91 9.26 0.74
N THR A 150 -12.93 8.38 0.78
CA THR A 150 -13.63 7.91 -0.41
C THR A 150 -14.79 8.86 -0.71
N GLU A 151 -14.80 9.46 -1.91
CA GLU A 151 -15.87 10.37 -2.35
C GLU A 151 -17.07 9.62 -2.94
N SER A 152 -16.79 8.59 -3.74
CA SER A 152 -17.84 7.78 -4.39
C SER A 152 -17.44 6.33 -4.57
N VAL A 153 -18.46 5.48 -4.54
CA VAL A 153 -18.39 4.05 -4.89
C VAL A 153 -19.50 3.80 -5.93
N GLU A 154 -19.09 3.36 -7.11
CA GLU A 154 -20.00 3.05 -8.23
C GLU A 154 -19.86 1.57 -8.56
N ASP A 155 -20.94 0.80 -8.46
CA ASP A 155 -21.03 -0.62 -8.86
C ASP A 155 -22.08 -0.74 -9.98
N ASP A 156 -21.64 -1.01 -11.20
CA ASP A 156 -22.52 -1.22 -12.36
C ASP A 156 -22.64 -2.70 -12.78
N GLY A 157 -22.28 -3.62 -11.90
CA GLY A 157 -22.30 -5.07 -12.12
C GLY A 157 -20.96 -5.59 -12.65
N ASP A 158 -20.49 -5.12 -13.79
CA ASP A 158 -19.22 -5.56 -14.39
C ASP A 158 -18.04 -4.65 -14.03
N ARG A 159 -18.29 -3.55 -13.31
CA ARG A 159 -17.27 -2.64 -12.81
C ARG A 159 -17.58 -2.18 -11.39
N LEU A 160 -16.55 -2.19 -10.56
CA LEU A 160 -16.50 -1.42 -9.31
C LEU A 160 -15.53 -0.26 -9.50
N ARG A 161 -16.02 0.97 -9.36
CA ARG A 161 -15.19 2.18 -9.34
C ARG A 161 -15.22 2.81 -7.97
N ILE A 162 -14.03 3.10 -7.42
CA ILE A 162 -13.89 3.78 -6.13
C ILE A 162 -13.00 5.00 -6.32
N LYS A 163 -13.52 6.17 -5.97
CA LYS A 163 -12.84 7.46 -6.05
C LYS A 163 -12.37 7.89 -4.67
N VAL A 164 -11.05 8.00 -4.47
CA VAL A 164 -10.43 8.42 -3.22
C VAL A 164 -9.83 9.82 -3.40
N THR A 165 -10.25 10.78 -2.59
CA THR A 165 -9.87 12.21 -2.70
C THR A 165 -8.85 12.66 -1.67
N SER A 166 -8.58 11.85 -0.62
CA SER A 166 -7.50 12.07 0.34
C SER A 166 -6.82 10.76 0.67
N CYS A 167 -5.50 10.82 0.84
CA CYS A 167 -4.66 9.67 1.18
C CYS A 167 -3.61 10.12 2.20
N ALA A 168 -3.68 9.61 3.41
CA ALA A 168 -2.78 9.97 4.51
C ALA A 168 -1.30 9.77 4.14
N ASN A 169 -0.95 8.70 3.41
CA ASN A 169 0.42 8.49 2.97
C ASN A 169 0.91 9.63 2.07
N VAL A 170 0.08 10.11 1.13
CA VAL A 170 0.45 11.22 0.26
C VAL A 170 0.62 12.51 1.05
N GLU A 171 -0.29 12.79 1.96
CA GLU A 171 -0.31 14.00 2.77
C GLU A 171 0.86 14.05 3.75
N LEU A 172 1.04 13.01 4.57
CA LEU A 172 2.11 12.92 5.56
C LEU A 172 3.51 12.96 4.92
N PHE A 173 3.72 12.18 3.85
CA PHE A 173 5.03 12.16 3.19
C PHE A 173 5.32 13.44 2.42
N THR A 174 4.30 14.14 1.91
CA THR A 174 4.46 15.46 1.31
C THR A 174 4.82 16.50 2.39
N ALA A 175 4.08 16.51 3.51
CA ALA A 175 4.31 17.44 4.61
C ALA A 175 5.72 17.31 5.23
N ILE A 176 6.26 16.07 5.30
CA ILE A 176 7.63 15.85 5.82
C ILE A 176 8.73 16.07 4.77
N GLY A 177 8.38 16.48 3.54
CA GLY A 177 9.34 16.76 2.45
C GLY A 177 9.87 15.51 1.73
N CYS A 178 9.12 14.40 1.76
CA CYS A 178 9.44 13.15 1.10
C CYS A 178 8.26 12.65 0.20
N PRO A 179 7.75 13.50 -0.74
CA PRO A 179 6.54 13.17 -1.51
C PRO A 179 6.68 11.89 -2.35
N GLU A 180 7.90 11.47 -2.70
CA GLU A 180 8.16 10.22 -3.40
C GLU A 180 7.62 9.00 -2.65
N LEU A 181 7.70 9.02 -1.33
CA LEU A 181 7.23 7.91 -0.48
C LEU A 181 5.71 7.69 -0.58
N GLY A 182 4.94 8.76 -0.83
CA GLY A 182 3.51 8.65 -1.08
C GLY A 182 3.15 7.74 -2.27
N ARG A 183 4.09 7.49 -3.18
CA ARG A 183 3.89 6.59 -4.34
C ARG A 183 4.07 5.12 -4.02
N LEU A 184 4.75 4.78 -2.92
CA LEU A 184 5.09 3.38 -2.61
C LEU A 184 3.85 2.49 -2.46
N GLY A 185 2.77 2.99 -1.84
CA GLY A 185 1.50 2.29 -1.79
C GLY A 185 0.90 2.04 -3.18
N CYS A 186 1.01 3.02 -4.09
CA CYS A 186 0.58 2.86 -5.46
C CYS A 186 1.40 1.81 -6.23
N ASP A 187 2.72 1.76 -6.01
CA ASP A 187 3.60 0.78 -6.63
C ASP A 187 3.36 -0.63 -6.07
N HIS A 188 3.01 -0.73 -4.78
CA HIS A 188 2.57 -1.97 -4.14
C HIS A 188 1.30 -2.52 -4.82
N ASP A 189 0.28 -1.68 -5.02
CA ASP A 189 -0.97 -2.08 -5.68
C ASP A 189 -0.72 -2.58 -7.10
N LEU A 190 0.09 -1.84 -7.88
CA LEU A 190 0.39 -2.20 -9.27
C LEU A 190 1.12 -3.55 -9.39
N ALA A 191 1.94 -3.91 -8.41
CA ALA A 191 2.61 -5.21 -8.36
C ALA A 191 1.70 -6.31 -7.79
N GLY A 192 0.87 -5.97 -6.82
CA GLY A 192 0.11 -6.93 -6.02
C GLY A 192 -1.23 -7.34 -6.64
N TYR A 193 -1.99 -6.41 -7.22
CA TYR A 193 -3.28 -6.77 -7.83
C TYR A 193 -3.16 -7.86 -8.90
N PRO A 194 -2.21 -7.82 -9.84
CA PRO A 194 -2.09 -8.89 -10.84
C PRO A 194 -1.93 -10.30 -10.27
N VAL A 195 -1.43 -10.42 -9.02
CA VAL A 195 -1.23 -11.73 -8.36
C VAL A 195 -2.54 -12.36 -7.89
N ILE A 196 -3.55 -11.54 -7.59
CA ILE A 196 -4.80 -11.99 -6.97
C ILE A 196 -6.01 -11.96 -7.91
N LEU A 197 -6.01 -11.06 -8.89
CA LEU A 197 -7.21 -10.77 -9.68
C LEU A 197 -7.67 -11.93 -10.56
N ASP A 198 -6.75 -12.79 -11.00
CA ASP A 198 -7.07 -13.99 -11.74
C ASP A 198 -7.99 -14.96 -10.98
N ARG A 199 -7.87 -14.96 -9.64
CA ARG A 199 -8.62 -15.85 -8.75
C ARG A 199 -10.08 -15.40 -8.54
N VAL A 200 -10.37 -14.14 -8.85
CA VAL A 200 -11.68 -13.50 -8.63
C VAL A 200 -12.27 -12.91 -9.91
N ASP A 201 -11.79 -13.38 -11.06
CA ASP A 201 -12.27 -12.99 -12.39
C ASP A 201 -12.29 -11.47 -12.61
N ALA A 202 -11.23 -10.78 -12.18
CA ALA A 202 -11.14 -9.33 -12.22
C ALA A 202 -9.93 -8.81 -13.00
N GLU A 203 -10.02 -7.55 -13.44
CA GLU A 203 -8.94 -6.74 -13.98
C GLU A 203 -8.90 -5.38 -13.27
N PHE A 204 -7.70 -4.84 -13.08
CA PHE A 204 -7.51 -3.55 -12.41
C PHE A 204 -7.03 -2.47 -13.38
N ARG A 205 -7.63 -1.29 -13.27
CA ARG A 205 -7.19 -0.07 -13.95
C ARG A 205 -7.21 1.09 -12.95
N ARG A 206 -6.19 1.93 -13.02
CA ARG A 206 -6.11 3.15 -12.21
C ARG A 206 -5.52 4.28 -13.05
N PRO A 207 -6.35 5.06 -13.76
CA PRO A 207 -5.89 6.08 -14.70
C PRO A 207 -5.26 7.29 -14.03
N CYS A 208 -5.57 7.60 -12.77
CA CYS A 208 -4.92 8.67 -12.02
C CYS A 208 -4.76 8.35 -10.53
N THR A 209 -3.79 9.02 -9.88
CA THR A 209 -3.59 8.96 -8.44
C THR A 209 -3.15 10.31 -7.86
N LEU A 210 -3.52 10.56 -6.60
CA LEU A 210 -3.04 11.69 -5.79
C LEU A 210 -1.51 11.74 -5.75
N ALA A 211 -0.86 10.60 -5.58
CA ALA A 211 0.61 10.49 -5.47
C ALA A 211 1.37 10.92 -6.73
N LYS A 212 0.70 11.03 -7.88
CA LYS A 212 1.27 11.54 -9.14
C LYS A 212 0.65 12.88 -9.57
N GLY A 213 0.07 13.62 -8.64
CA GLY A 213 -0.49 14.94 -8.89
C GLY A 213 -1.90 14.93 -9.48
N GLY A 214 -2.57 13.78 -9.49
CA GLY A 214 -4.00 13.71 -9.82
C GLY A 214 -4.86 14.34 -8.72
N GLN A 215 -6.09 14.72 -9.06
CA GLN A 215 -7.04 15.28 -8.10
C GLN A 215 -7.64 14.20 -7.19
N TYR A 216 -7.56 12.93 -7.57
CA TYR A 216 -8.05 11.76 -6.83
C TYR A 216 -7.32 10.49 -7.28
N CYS A 217 -7.48 9.42 -6.51
CA CYS A 217 -7.15 8.08 -6.97
C CYS A 217 -8.40 7.43 -7.55
N ASP A 218 -8.32 6.91 -8.78
CA ASP A 218 -9.43 6.31 -9.50
C ASP A 218 -9.22 4.79 -9.60
N PHE A 219 -9.70 4.06 -8.60
CA PHE A 219 -9.63 2.59 -8.58
C PHE A 219 -10.78 2.01 -9.39
N ASN A 220 -10.45 1.32 -10.48
CA ASN A 220 -11.43 0.64 -11.31
C ASN A 220 -11.11 -0.85 -11.34
N PHE A 221 -12.04 -1.66 -10.87
CA PHE A 221 -12.00 -3.11 -10.96
C PHE A 221 -13.09 -3.56 -11.93
N TYR A 222 -12.68 -4.19 -13.00
CA TYR A 222 -13.57 -4.70 -14.04
C TYR A 222 -13.68 -6.21 -13.94
N ARG A 223 -14.83 -6.76 -14.29
CA ARG A 223 -14.92 -8.19 -14.61
C ARG A 223 -13.95 -8.49 -15.75
N ARG A 224 -13.28 -9.59 -15.69
CA ARG A 224 -12.28 -9.97 -16.71
C ARG A 224 -12.87 -9.90 -18.12
N GLY A 225 -12.12 -9.29 -19.03
CA GLY A 225 -12.50 -9.12 -20.42
C GLY A 225 -13.44 -7.96 -20.71
N THR A 226 -13.87 -7.19 -19.69
CA THR A 226 -14.73 -6.01 -19.88
C THR A 226 -13.97 -4.68 -19.74
N ALA A 227 -12.71 -4.70 -19.31
CA ALA A 227 -11.92 -3.49 -19.14
C ALA A 227 -11.65 -2.78 -20.48
N PRO A 228 -11.79 -1.44 -20.57
CA PRO A 228 -11.45 -0.69 -21.76
C PRO A 228 -9.97 -0.86 -22.15
N PRO A 229 -9.65 -1.03 -23.44
CA PRO A 229 -8.28 -1.28 -23.88
C PRO A 229 -7.35 -0.08 -23.72
N THR A 230 -7.91 1.14 -23.58
CA THR A 230 -7.19 2.41 -23.51
C THR A 230 -6.92 2.89 -22.09
N GLU A 231 -7.56 2.31 -21.06
CA GLU A 231 -7.28 2.65 -19.67
C GLU A 231 -5.99 2.00 -19.21
N HIS A 232 -4.96 2.80 -19.04
CA HIS A 232 -3.68 2.36 -18.54
C HIS A 232 -3.60 2.48 -17.03
N LEU A 233 -2.98 1.48 -16.43
CA LEU A 233 -2.41 1.59 -15.10
C LEU A 233 -1.44 2.77 -15.09
N ASN A 234 -1.55 3.59 -14.09
CA ASN A 234 -0.83 4.81 -13.88
C ASN A 234 0.68 4.71 -14.17
N ARG A 235 1.15 5.37 -15.18
CA ARG A 235 2.56 5.43 -15.57
C ARG A 235 3.33 6.44 -14.74
#